data_beac1d2c743e67b10dec246a10624728
#
_entry.id   beac1d2c743e67b10dec246a10624728
#
_cell.length_a   1.000
_cell.length_b   1.000
_cell.length_c   1.000
_cell.angle_alpha   90.00
_cell.angle_beta   90.00
_cell.angle_gamma   90.00
#
_symmetry.space_group_name_H-M   'P 1'
#
loop_
_entity.id
_entity.type
_entity.pdbx_description
1 polymer ?
#
loop_
_entity_poly.entity_id
_entity_poly.type
_entity_poly.pdbx_seq_one_letter_code
_entity_poly.pdbx_strand_id
1 'polypeptide(L)'
;MPHIQPPILSQVPVIAAVCEPAIALTKERQSLKIEGSVTSKNFAMTGVAGYIAPRHLKAIVDTGSRLVAAMDPHDAVGILDRYSFDVRFFTEFERFDRHLEKLRRGPSGDRIDFLTVCSPNYLHDAHIRLALRIGADAICEKPLVINPWNLDALVELERETGRRVHTVLQLRLHPSLVALKQRLGASEHRHTVSLTYVTSRGRWYDVSWKGSADRSGGIATNIGIHFFDLLLWLFGPVTDSEVHLSDSGRMAGHLELERATVRWFLSTDRGDLPFAPQPGGKTTYRSITIDGEEVEFTEGFTDLHTQVYERVLAGEGFGIADARPSIELAYQIRHAKVTAPRISPHPLLA
;
A
#
# COMPACT_ATOMS: atom_id res chain seq x y z
N MET A 1 42.71 -12.40 -59.71
CA MET A 1 41.61 -11.73 -59.03
C MET A 1 40.37 -11.83 -59.91
N PRO A 2 39.36 -12.66 -59.59
CA PRO A 2 38.09 -12.65 -60.31
C PRO A 2 37.06 -11.79 -59.50
N HIS A 3 36.38 -10.97 -60.25
CA HIS A 3 35.23 -10.16 -59.82
C HIS A 3 34.06 -11.06 -59.43
N ILE A 4 33.51 -10.90 -58.23
CA ILE A 4 32.27 -11.48 -57.77
C ILE A 4 31.19 -10.40 -57.86
N GLN A 5 30.20 -10.64 -58.75
CA GLN A 5 28.96 -9.84 -58.82
C GLN A 5 28.01 -10.24 -57.71
N PRO A 6 27.22 -9.33 -57.14
CA PRO A 6 26.17 -9.67 -56.16
C PRO A 6 24.91 -10.24 -56.84
N PRO A 7 24.13 -11.09 -56.17
CA PRO A 7 22.94 -11.71 -56.73
C PRO A 7 21.76 -10.76 -56.83
N ILE A 8 20.98 -10.94 -57.87
CA ILE A 8 19.75 -10.25 -58.23
C ILE A 8 18.64 -10.64 -57.26
N LEU A 9 18.05 -9.66 -56.59
CA LEU A 9 16.85 -9.82 -55.80
C LEU A 9 15.61 -10.06 -56.67
N SER A 10 15.00 -11.23 -56.57
CA SER A 10 13.72 -11.59 -57.21
C SER A 10 12.58 -10.83 -56.54
N GLN A 11 11.76 -10.21 -57.37
CA GLN A 11 10.54 -9.49 -56.99
C GLN A 11 9.49 -10.50 -56.49
N VAL A 12 8.96 -10.27 -55.27
CA VAL A 12 7.78 -10.94 -54.74
C VAL A 12 6.56 -10.07 -55.04
N PRO A 13 5.46 -10.61 -55.54
CA PRO A 13 4.29 -9.81 -55.88
C PRO A 13 3.52 -9.36 -54.61
N VAL A 14 3.18 -8.07 -54.58
CA VAL A 14 2.32 -7.48 -53.57
C VAL A 14 0.88 -7.91 -53.79
N ILE A 15 0.32 -8.72 -52.90
CA ILE A 15 -1.10 -9.04 -52.88
C ILE A 15 -1.80 -7.87 -52.15
N ALA A 16 -2.62 -7.13 -52.89
CA ALA A 16 -3.47 -6.11 -52.33
C ALA A 16 -4.59 -6.78 -51.52
N ALA A 17 -4.51 -6.63 -50.19
CA ALA A 17 -5.62 -6.98 -49.30
C ALA A 17 -6.69 -5.90 -49.35
N VAL A 18 -7.88 -6.23 -49.80
CA VAL A 18 -9.06 -5.42 -49.79
C VAL A 18 -9.51 -5.22 -48.32
N CYS A 19 -9.43 -4.02 -47.84
CA CYS A 19 -9.95 -3.64 -46.52
C CYS A 19 -11.48 -3.50 -46.59
N GLU A 20 -12.20 -4.44 -45.95
CA GLU A 20 -13.59 -4.23 -45.59
C GLU A 20 -13.73 -3.24 -44.43
N PRO A 21 -14.74 -2.37 -44.37
CA PRO A 21 -14.85 -1.39 -43.30
C PRO A 21 -15.31 -2.05 -42.00
N ALA A 22 -14.45 -1.95 -40.98
CA ALA A 22 -14.79 -2.31 -39.61
C ALA A 22 -15.94 -1.43 -39.09
N ILE A 23 -17.00 -2.08 -38.69
CA ILE A 23 -18.15 -1.46 -38.00
C ILE A 23 -17.67 -0.87 -36.70
N ALA A 24 -17.69 0.46 -36.61
CA ALA A 24 -17.39 1.20 -35.40
C ALA A 24 -18.50 0.97 -34.37
N LEU A 25 -18.23 0.10 -33.38
CA LEU A 25 -18.97 0.04 -32.13
C LEU A 25 -18.52 1.19 -31.23
N THR A 26 -19.13 2.36 -31.42
CA THR A 26 -19.09 3.48 -30.48
C THR A 26 -19.84 3.05 -29.22
N LYS A 27 -19.11 2.53 -28.21
CA LYS A 27 -19.59 2.53 -26.84
C LYS A 27 -19.52 3.96 -26.32
N GLU A 28 -20.63 4.67 -26.39
CA GLU A 28 -20.83 5.87 -25.59
C GLU A 28 -20.73 5.51 -24.12
N ARG A 29 -19.56 5.78 -23.55
CA ARG A 29 -19.46 6.00 -22.12
C ARG A 29 -20.14 7.33 -21.83
N GLN A 30 -21.39 7.29 -21.42
CA GLN A 30 -21.99 8.41 -20.70
C GLN A 30 -21.20 8.58 -19.40
N SER A 31 -20.18 9.44 -19.46
CA SER A 31 -19.59 10.03 -18.27
C SER A 31 -20.64 10.97 -17.70
N LEU A 32 -21.28 10.57 -16.61
CA LEU A 32 -21.94 11.50 -15.71
C LEU A 32 -20.85 12.48 -15.24
N LYS A 33 -20.75 13.62 -15.91
CA LYS A 33 -20.04 14.78 -15.39
C LYS A 33 -20.80 15.26 -14.17
N ILE A 34 -20.31 14.87 -12.99
CA ILE A 34 -20.60 15.61 -11.77
C ILE A 34 -19.91 16.96 -11.99
N GLU A 35 -20.69 18.00 -12.29
CA GLU A 35 -20.23 19.38 -12.36
C GLU A 35 -19.94 19.89 -10.95
N GLY A 36 -18.83 19.43 -10.39
CA GLY A 36 -18.06 20.07 -9.35
C GLY A 36 -16.65 20.13 -9.89
N SER A 37 -16.17 21.30 -10.27
CA SER A 37 -14.79 21.52 -10.70
C SER A 37 -13.84 21.07 -9.57
N VAL A 38 -13.43 19.80 -9.59
CA VAL A 38 -12.32 19.35 -8.73
C VAL A 38 -11.09 20.09 -9.24
N THR A 39 -10.67 21.11 -8.50
CA THR A 39 -9.44 21.84 -8.84
C THR A 39 -8.29 20.87 -8.77
N SER A 40 -7.54 20.74 -9.87
CA SER A 40 -6.34 19.91 -9.95
C SER A 40 -5.39 20.21 -8.79
N LYS A 41 -4.96 19.19 -8.06
CA LYS A 41 -4.06 19.32 -6.90
C LYS A 41 -2.62 19.06 -7.27
N ASN A 42 -1.71 19.78 -6.62
CA ASN A 42 -0.27 19.59 -6.77
C ASN A 42 0.24 18.58 -5.75
N PHE A 43 0.85 17.52 -6.25
CA PHE A 43 1.47 16.48 -5.45
C PHE A 43 2.98 16.56 -5.50
N ALA A 44 3.62 16.25 -4.37
CA ALA A 44 5.01 15.82 -4.33
C ALA A 44 5.05 14.37 -3.80
N MET A 45 6.15 13.64 -4.06
CA MET A 45 6.25 12.23 -3.68
C MET A 45 7.65 11.87 -3.23
N THR A 46 7.76 11.08 -2.14
CA THR A 46 8.99 10.43 -1.68
C THR A 46 8.92 8.92 -1.89
N GLY A 47 10.05 8.29 -2.23
CA GLY A 47 10.11 6.85 -2.50
C GLY A 47 9.56 6.46 -3.87
N VAL A 48 9.75 7.31 -4.89
CA VAL A 48 9.15 7.16 -6.22
C VAL A 48 9.71 5.98 -7.01
N ALA A 49 10.91 5.48 -6.71
CA ALA A 49 11.47 4.26 -7.29
C ALA A 49 10.98 2.97 -6.60
N GLY A 50 10.19 3.10 -5.53
CA GLY A 50 9.67 1.97 -4.75
C GLY A 50 8.62 1.13 -5.49
N TYR A 51 8.48 -0.14 -5.08
CA TYR A 51 7.54 -1.10 -5.68
C TYR A 51 6.08 -0.62 -5.69
N ILE A 52 5.66 0.13 -4.64
CA ILE A 52 4.28 0.61 -4.51
C ILE A 52 4.01 1.91 -5.27
N ALA A 53 5.07 2.66 -5.58
CA ALA A 53 4.99 3.97 -6.21
C ALA A 53 4.11 4.04 -7.47
N PRO A 54 4.16 3.05 -8.42
CA PRO A 54 3.31 3.08 -9.61
C PRO A 54 1.81 3.17 -9.33
N ARG A 55 1.34 2.60 -8.21
CA ARG A 55 -0.07 2.69 -7.81
C ARG A 55 -0.47 4.09 -7.38
N HIS A 56 0.43 4.77 -6.67
CA HIS A 56 0.22 6.16 -6.25
C HIS A 56 0.33 7.13 -7.43
N LEU A 57 1.30 6.93 -8.33
CA LEU A 57 1.43 7.70 -9.56
C LEU A 57 0.15 7.60 -10.41
N LYS A 58 -0.38 6.37 -10.56
CA LYS A 58 -1.66 6.15 -11.25
C LYS A 58 -2.80 6.90 -10.53
N ALA A 59 -2.90 6.79 -9.22
CA ALA A 59 -3.96 7.44 -8.45
C ALA A 59 -3.92 8.98 -8.57
N ILE A 60 -2.72 9.59 -8.56
CA ILE A 60 -2.56 11.03 -8.79
C ILE A 60 -3.11 11.43 -10.16
N VAL A 61 -2.76 10.68 -11.21
CA VAL A 61 -3.24 10.98 -12.58
C VAL A 61 -4.73 10.71 -12.73
N ASP A 62 -5.23 9.58 -12.22
CA ASP A 62 -6.65 9.20 -12.32
C ASP A 62 -7.57 10.21 -11.64
N THR A 63 -7.10 10.86 -10.58
CA THR A 63 -7.84 11.92 -9.88
C THR A 63 -7.73 13.30 -10.53
N GLY A 64 -7.12 13.40 -11.71
CA GLY A 64 -6.93 14.67 -12.42
C GLY A 64 -5.93 15.62 -11.75
N SER A 65 -5.11 15.09 -10.83
CA SER A 65 -4.08 15.82 -10.09
C SER A 65 -2.72 15.76 -10.80
N ARG A 66 -1.76 16.54 -10.34
CA ARG A 66 -0.46 16.70 -10.97
C ARG A 66 0.67 16.38 -10.00
N LEU A 67 1.63 15.53 -10.40
CA LEU A 67 2.88 15.34 -9.70
C LEU A 67 3.87 16.44 -10.12
N VAL A 68 4.32 17.26 -9.18
CA VAL A 68 5.21 18.41 -9.42
C VAL A 68 6.65 18.08 -9.10
N ALA A 69 6.88 17.34 -8.01
CA ALA A 69 8.21 16.99 -7.54
C ALA A 69 8.26 15.57 -6.99
N ALA A 70 9.38 14.88 -7.20
CA ALA A 70 9.58 13.53 -6.69
C ALA A 70 11.00 13.36 -6.15
N MET A 71 11.16 12.48 -5.16
CA MET A 71 12.44 12.16 -4.54
C MET A 71 12.58 10.65 -4.32
N ASP A 72 13.75 10.14 -4.70
CA ASP A 72 14.24 8.82 -4.31
C ASP A 72 15.76 8.83 -4.34
N PRO A 73 16.49 8.27 -3.36
CA PRO A 73 17.94 8.18 -3.42
C PRO A 73 18.45 7.30 -4.57
N HIS A 74 17.59 6.47 -5.15
CA HIS A 74 17.88 5.70 -6.35
C HIS A 74 17.35 6.42 -7.59
N ASP A 75 18.15 6.48 -8.65
CA ASP A 75 17.81 7.15 -9.90
C ASP A 75 17.07 6.27 -10.92
N ALA A 76 16.69 5.06 -10.54
CA ALA A 76 15.91 4.15 -11.37
C ALA A 76 14.44 4.58 -11.47
N VAL A 77 14.19 5.77 -12.02
CA VAL A 77 12.88 6.46 -12.01
C VAL A 77 12.23 6.64 -13.39
N GLY A 78 12.69 5.91 -14.40
CA GLY A 78 12.07 5.95 -15.75
C GLY A 78 10.57 5.62 -15.78
N ILE A 79 10.03 5.12 -14.66
CA ILE A 79 8.59 4.95 -14.47
C ILE A 79 7.83 6.29 -14.51
N LEU A 80 8.47 7.41 -14.15
CA LEU A 80 7.86 8.74 -14.15
C LEU A 80 7.36 9.15 -15.54
N ASP A 81 8.10 8.79 -16.59
CA ASP A 81 7.76 9.13 -17.99
C ASP A 81 6.39 8.56 -18.43
N ARG A 82 5.89 7.53 -17.73
CA ARG A 82 4.56 6.97 -17.99
C ARG A 82 3.41 7.82 -17.43
N TYR A 83 3.74 8.79 -16.55
CA TYR A 83 2.74 9.58 -15.83
C TYR A 83 2.92 11.07 -16.05
N SER A 84 4.15 11.57 -16.14
CA SER A 84 4.44 12.98 -16.41
C SER A 84 5.91 13.17 -16.79
N PHE A 85 6.18 14.04 -17.79
CA PHE A 85 7.53 14.45 -18.17
C PHE A 85 8.02 15.71 -17.44
N ASP A 86 7.12 16.42 -16.74
CA ASP A 86 7.43 17.72 -16.12
C ASP A 86 7.77 17.61 -14.63
N VAL A 87 7.94 16.39 -14.11
CA VAL A 87 8.25 16.15 -12.70
C VAL A 87 9.67 16.54 -12.39
N ARG A 88 9.88 17.41 -11.40
CA ARG A 88 11.22 17.72 -10.91
C ARG A 88 11.70 16.63 -9.97
N PHE A 89 12.69 15.84 -10.40
CA PHE A 89 13.25 14.72 -9.65
C PHE A 89 14.49 15.10 -8.85
N PHE A 90 14.65 14.51 -7.67
CA PHE A 90 15.76 14.71 -6.74
C PHE A 90 16.25 13.36 -6.20
N THR A 91 17.56 13.19 -6.08
CA THR A 91 18.21 12.07 -5.39
C THR A 91 18.56 12.39 -3.95
N GLU A 92 18.68 13.67 -3.59
CA GLU A 92 19.00 14.11 -2.24
C GLU A 92 17.78 14.76 -1.58
N PHE A 93 17.51 14.29 -0.36
CA PHE A 93 16.36 14.76 0.43
C PHE A 93 16.46 16.26 0.75
N GLU A 94 17.65 16.77 1.04
CA GLU A 94 17.89 18.18 1.40
C GLU A 94 17.62 19.12 0.22
N ARG A 95 17.90 18.67 -1.01
CA ARG A 95 17.59 19.44 -2.22
C ARG A 95 16.09 19.42 -2.52
N PHE A 96 15.45 18.28 -2.31
CA PHE A 96 14.01 18.14 -2.42
C PHE A 96 13.29 19.03 -1.40
N ASP A 97 13.65 18.95 -0.11
CA ASP A 97 13.11 19.79 0.97
C ASP A 97 13.22 21.28 0.64
N ARG A 98 14.42 21.73 0.24
CA ARG A 98 14.65 23.13 -0.13
C ARG A 98 13.80 23.55 -1.34
N HIS A 99 13.58 22.66 -2.30
CA HIS A 99 12.73 22.92 -3.45
C HIS A 99 11.26 23.09 -3.02
N LEU A 100 10.73 22.20 -2.19
CA LEU A 100 9.36 22.30 -1.68
C LEU A 100 9.17 23.58 -0.86
N GLU A 101 10.14 23.95 -0.03
CA GLU A 101 10.10 25.22 0.73
C GLU A 101 10.11 26.45 -0.21
N LYS A 102 10.83 26.38 -1.33
CA LYS A 102 10.78 27.43 -2.36
C LYS A 102 9.39 27.55 -2.98
N LEU A 103 8.74 26.40 -3.31
CA LEU A 103 7.37 26.38 -3.83
C LEU A 103 6.38 26.94 -2.80
N ARG A 104 6.54 26.60 -1.52
CA ARG A 104 5.70 27.11 -0.42
C ARG A 104 5.71 28.63 -0.33
N ARG A 105 6.88 29.26 -0.57
CA ARG A 105 7.06 30.73 -0.53
C ARG A 105 6.71 31.41 -1.86
N GLY A 106 6.55 30.65 -2.93
CA GLY A 106 6.20 31.14 -4.25
C GLY A 106 4.71 31.42 -4.42
N PRO A 107 4.28 31.64 -5.67
CA PRO A 107 2.88 31.80 -6.02
C PRO A 107 2.01 30.65 -5.49
N SER A 108 0.76 30.94 -5.12
CA SER A 108 -0.13 29.95 -4.53
C SER A 108 -0.40 28.75 -5.44
N GLY A 109 -0.44 28.95 -6.76
CA GLY A 109 -0.64 27.88 -7.75
C GLY A 109 0.51 26.88 -7.89
N ASP A 110 1.71 27.20 -7.35
CA ASP A 110 2.87 26.31 -7.38
C ASP A 110 3.03 25.50 -6.09
N ARG A 111 2.27 25.83 -5.04
CA ARG A 111 2.37 25.16 -3.75
C ARG A 111 1.94 23.70 -3.85
N ILE A 112 2.58 22.87 -3.04
CA ILE A 112 2.19 21.47 -2.90
C ILE A 112 0.97 21.39 -2.00
N ASP A 113 -0.09 20.75 -2.47
CA ASP A 113 -1.30 20.45 -1.69
C ASP A 113 -1.11 19.17 -0.88
N PHE A 114 -0.46 18.14 -1.46
CA PHE A 114 -0.26 16.83 -0.85
C PHE A 114 1.16 16.30 -1.05
N LEU A 115 1.74 15.74 -0.01
CA LEU A 115 2.97 14.92 -0.10
C LEU A 115 2.61 13.44 0.06
N THR A 116 2.82 12.66 -1.00
CA THR A 116 2.71 11.21 -0.97
C THR A 116 4.00 10.60 -0.40
N VAL A 117 3.88 9.78 0.64
CA VAL A 117 5.01 9.14 1.33
C VAL A 117 5.00 7.65 1.05
N CYS A 118 5.93 7.21 0.18
CA CYS A 118 6.17 5.81 -0.22
C CYS A 118 7.61 5.36 0.09
N SER A 119 8.31 6.11 0.90
CA SER A 119 9.65 5.81 1.38
C SER A 119 9.68 4.58 2.30
N PRO A 120 10.85 4.07 2.72
CA PRO A 120 10.93 3.04 3.74
C PRO A 120 10.25 3.44 5.06
N ASN A 121 9.66 2.47 5.76
CA ASN A 121 8.82 2.69 6.94
C ASN A 121 9.44 3.61 8.00
N TYR A 122 10.77 3.48 8.26
CA TYR A 122 11.47 4.30 9.26
C TYR A 122 11.61 5.79 8.88
N LEU A 123 11.34 6.14 7.63
CA LEU A 123 11.38 7.52 7.13
C LEU A 123 9.99 8.18 7.09
N HIS A 124 8.91 7.42 7.29
CA HIS A 124 7.55 7.94 7.17
C HIS A 124 7.31 9.13 8.09
N ASP A 125 7.65 9.02 9.38
CA ASP A 125 7.47 10.11 10.36
C ASP A 125 8.16 11.41 9.89
N ALA A 126 9.42 11.31 9.46
CA ALA A 126 10.18 12.50 9.00
C ALA A 126 9.57 13.13 7.74
N HIS A 127 9.11 12.30 6.79
CA HIS A 127 8.51 12.81 5.55
C HIS A 127 7.10 13.36 5.75
N ILE A 128 6.31 12.80 6.69
CA ILE A 128 5.04 13.37 7.11
C ILE A 128 5.25 14.76 7.73
N ARG A 129 6.24 14.90 8.62
CA ARG A 129 6.59 16.20 9.23
C ARG A 129 7.00 17.22 8.19
N LEU A 130 7.72 16.80 7.14
CA LEU A 130 8.03 17.67 6.00
C LEU A 130 6.75 18.16 5.32
N ALA A 131 5.78 17.26 5.04
CA ALA A 131 4.50 17.64 4.44
C ALA A 131 3.80 18.74 5.26
N LEU A 132 3.60 18.50 6.55
CA LEU A 132 2.90 19.44 7.44
C LEU A 132 3.64 20.78 7.53
N ARG A 133 4.97 20.77 7.62
CA ARG A 133 5.82 21.97 7.69
C ARG A 133 5.73 22.82 6.43
N ILE A 134 5.64 22.23 5.24
CA ILE A 134 5.49 22.99 3.99
C ILE A 134 4.05 23.42 3.72
N GLY A 135 3.12 23.11 4.62
CA GLY A 135 1.71 23.46 4.49
C GLY A 135 0.93 22.54 3.55
N ALA A 136 1.40 21.31 3.33
CA ALA A 136 0.73 20.25 2.57
C ALA A 136 0.12 19.20 3.50
N ASP A 137 -0.94 18.54 3.07
CA ASP A 137 -1.41 17.32 3.69
C ASP A 137 -0.52 16.13 3.29
N ALA A 138 -0.43 15.10 4.15
CA ALA A 138 0.32 13.89 3.85
C ALA A 138 -0.61 12.74 3.46
N ILE A 139 -0.23 11.95 2.43
CA ILE A 139 -0.81 10.63 2.15
C ILE A 139 0.31 9.62 2.30
N CYS A 140 0.27 8.82 3.36
CA CYS A 140 1.36 7.92 3.71
C CYS A 140 0.98 6.46 3.57
N GLU A 141 1.90 5.68 2.98
CA GLU A 141 1.81 4.22 3.00
C GLU A 141 1.79 3.68 4.44
N LYS A 142 1.22 2.46 4.56
CA LYS A 142 1.26 1.75 5.83
C LYS A 142 2.63 1.07 6.06
N PRO A 143 3.07 0.91 7.29
CA PRO A 143 2.51 1.50 8.51
C PRO A 143 2.69 3.02 8.51
N LEU A 144 1.75 3.76 9.04
CA LEU A 144 1.90 5.21 9.12
C LEU A 144 3.17 5.60 9.88
N VAL A 145 3.45 4.91 10.98
CA VAL A 145 4.71 4.96 11.73
C VAL A 145 5.03 3.57 12.31
N ILE A 146 6.28 3.35 12.71
CA ILE A 146 6.70 2.09 13.34
C ILE A 146 6.33 2.03 14.82
N ASN A 147 6.39 3.17 15.50
CA ASN A 147 6.20 3.27 16.95
C ASN A 147 5.01 4.15 17.28
N PRO A 148 4.11 3.72 18.21
CA PRO A 148 2.86 4.42 18.48
C PRO A 148 3.04 5.83 19.06
N TRP A 149 4.09 6.11 19.83
CA TRP A 149 4.34 7.46 20.39
C TRP A 149 4.59 8.53 19.31
N ASN A 150 5.02 8.14 18.10
CA ASN A 150 5.15 9.08 17.00
C ASN A 150 3.78 9.63 16.54
N LEU A 151 2.70 8.86 16.75
CA LEU A 151 1.35 9.31 16.42
C LEU A 151 0.93 10.52 17.24
N ASP A 152 1.28 10.56 18.52
CA ASP A 152 0.91 11.67 19.40
C ASP A 152 1.54 12.99 18.92
N ALA A 153 2.82 12.93 18.57
CA ALA A 153 3.51 14.09 18.00
C ALA A 153 2.95 14.51 16.62
N LEU A 154 2.48 13.56 15.79
CA LEU A 154 1.83 13.90 14.53
C LEU A 154 0.46 14.52 14.73
N VAL A 155 -0.32 14.08 15.72
CA VAL A 155 -1.61 14.71 16.10
C VAL A 155 -1.40 16.17 16.54
N GLU A 156 -0.36 16.43 17.33
CA GLU A 156 -0.01 17.80 17.71
C GLU A 156 0.33 18.66 16.50
N LEU A 157 1.14 18.13 15.58
CA LEU A 157 1.50 18.84 14.35
C LEU A 157 0.29 19.09 13.43
N GLU A 158 -0.66 18.16 13.31
CA GLU A 158 -1.92 18.39 12.60
C GLU A 158 -2.66 19.61 13.19
N ARG A 159 -2.74 19.65 14.53
CA ARG A 159 -3.40 20.77 15.23
C ARG A 159 -2.68 22.10 15.03
N GLU A 160 -1.34 22.11 15.08
CA GLU A 160 -0.53 23.32 14.93
C GLU A 160 -0.55 23.87 13.50
N THR A 161 -0.51 22.98 12.51
CA THR A 161 -0.40 23.37 11.10
C THR A 161 -1.73 23.52 10.39
N GLY A 162 -2.81 22.96 10.97
CA GLY A 162 -4.11 22.85 10.32
C GLY A 162 -4.11 21.91 9.10
N ARG A 163 -3.06 21.08 8.98
CA ARG A 163 -2.92 20.08 7.91
C ARG A 163 -3.30 18.69 8.39
N ARG A 164 -3.52 17.77 7.45
CA ARG A 164 -3.99 16.42 7.76
C ARG A 164 -2.98 15.36 7.32
N VAL A 165 -2.95 14.27 8.09
CA VAL A 165 -2.20 13.07 7.78
C VAL A 165 -3.19 11.97 7.44
N HIS A 166 -3.10 11.46 6.21
CA HIS A 166 -3.90 10.36 5.72
C HIS A 166 -3.05 9.11 5.56
N THR A 167 -3.63 7.95 5.82
CA THR A 167 -2.96 6.66 5.67
C THR A 167 -3.68 5.76 4.67
N VAL A 168 -2.92 4.89 4.02
CA VAL A 168 -3.46 3.96 3.01
C VAL A 168 -3.95 2.70 3.70
N LEU A 169 -5.25 2.64 4.01
CA LEU A 169 -5.95 1.47 4.56
C LEU A 169 -6.86 0.84 3.49
N GLN A 170 -6.29 0.52 2.35
CA GLN A 170 -7.02 0.13 1.14
C GLN A 170 -7.91 -1.11 1.30
N LEU A 171 -7.61 -2.03 2.25
CA LEU A 171 -8.47 -3.18 2.50
C LEU A 171 -9.86 -2.79 3.00
N ARG A 172 -9.99 -1.69 3.72
CA ARG A 172 -11.27 -1.15 4.17
C ARG A 172 -12.17 -0.65 3.03
N LEU A 173 -11.62 -0.51 1.81
CA LEU A 173 -12.34 -0.11 0.59
C LEU A 173 -12.61 -1.29 -0.35
N HIS A 174 -12.10 -2.49 -0.03
CA HIS A 174 -12.30 -3.66 -0.87
C HIS A 174 -13.77 -4.09 -0.85
N PRO A 175 -14.47 -4.19 -2.02
CA PRO A 175 -15.92 -4.41 -2.04
C PRO A 175 -16.37 -5.65 -1.26
N SER A 176 -15.67 -6.79 -1.40
CA SER A 176 -16.01 -8.01 -0.67
C SER A 176 -15.84 -7.85 0.84
N LEU A 177 -14.83 -7.08 1.30
CA LEU A 177 -14.59 -6.85 2.72
C LEU A 177 -15.59 -5.84 3.31
N VAL A 178 -16.04 -4.87 2.53
CA VAL A 178 -17.12 -3.95 2.92
C VAL A 178 -18.43 -4.72 3.09
N ALA A 179 -18.78 -5.58 2.12
CA ALA A 179 -19.98 -6.43 2.21
C ALA A 179 -19.89 -7.42 3.39
N LEU A 180 -18.70 -8.00 3.62
CA LEU A 180 -18.44 -8.85 4.78
C LEU A 180 -18.68 -8.11 6.10
N LYS A 181 -18.16 -6.90 6.24
CA LYS A 181 -18.38 -6.08 7.45
C LYS A 181 -19.85 -5.81 7.72
N GLN A 182 -20.62 -5.50 6.68
CA GLN A 182 -22.08 -5.31 6.82
C GLN A 182 -22.78 -6.59 7.30
N ARG A 183 -22.44 -7.75 6.70
CA ARG A 183 -22.96 -9.06 7.10
C ARG A 183 -22.63 -9.42 8.55
N LEU A 184 -21.36 -9.23 8.95
CA LEU A 184 -20.90 -9.49 10.32
C LEU A 184 -21.52 -8.52 11.33
N GLY A 185 -21.80 -7.27 10.92
CA GLY A 185 -22.43 -6.27 11.78
C GLY A 185 -23.86 -6.62 12.20
N ALA A 186 -24.55 -7.47 11.43
CA ALA A 186 -25.88 -7.97 11.75
C ALA A 186 -25.87 -9.21 12.68
N SER A 187 -24.70 -9.77 12.99
CA SER A 187 -24.55 -10.96 13.83
C SER A 187 -24.28 -10.57 15.29
N GLU A 188 -24.96 -11.22 16.23
CA GLU A 188 -24.74 -11.05 17.67
C GLU A 188 -23.75 -12.08 18.26
N HIS A 189 -23.44 -13.14 17.51
CA HIS A 189 -22.51 -14.17 18.01
C HIS A 189 -21.04 -13.77 17.82
N ARG A 190 -20.20 -14.38 18.64
CA ARG A 190 -18.74 -14.22 18.57
C ARG A 190 -18.18 -15.18 17.51
N HIS A 191 -17.33 -14.67 16.64
CA HIS A 191 -16.78 -15.39 15.49
C HIS A 191 -15.46 -16.10 15.83
N THR A 192 -15.19 -17.22 15.15
CA THR A 192 -13.89 -17.91 15.17
C THR A 192 -13.18 -17.65 13.83
N VAL A 193 -11.99 -17.05 13.91
CA VAL A 193 -11.23 -16.64 12.72
C VAL A 193 -9.88 -17.36 12.69
N SER A 194 -9.50 -17.84 11.51
CA SER A 194 -8.13 -18.29 11.24
C SER A 194 -7.55 -17.46 10.10
N LEU A 195 -6.42 -16.81 10.36
CA LEU A 195 -5.70 -15.98 9.40
C LEU A 195 -4.35 -16.62 9.07
N THR A 196 -4.11 -16.90 7.81
CA THR A 196 -2.82 -17.33 7.29
C THR A 196 -2.35 -16.34 6.23
N TYR A 197 -1.15 -15.80 6.39
CA TYR A 197 -0.51 -15.00 5.37
C TYR A 197 0.95 -15.38 5.22
N VAL A 198 1.25 -16.06 4.12
CA VAL A 198 2.61 -16.39 3.71
C VAL A 198 2.95 -15.54 2.48
N THR A 199 3.99 -14.74 2.58
CA THR A 199 4.47 -13.92 1.46
C THR A 199 5.96 -14.16 1.27
N SER A 200 6.28 -15.22 0.51
CA SER A 200 7.65 -15.67 0.27
C SER A 200 8.54 -14.52 -0.23
N ARG A 201 9.68 -14.38 0.39
CA ARG A 201 10.69 -13.38 0.03
C ARG A 201 12.01 -14.06 -0.32
N GLY A 202 12.74 -13.48 -1.25
CA GLY A 202 14.09 -13.91 -1.57
C GLY A 202 15.12 -13.31 -0.60
N ARG A 203 16.37 -13.74 -0.68
CA ARG A 203 17.50 -13.27 0.15
C ARG A 203 17.68 -11.73 0.13
N TRP A 204 17.22 -11.07 -0.93
CA TRP A 204 17.23 -9.61 -1.04
C TRP A 204 16.41 -8.92 0.07
N TYR A 205 15.41 -9.62 0.61
CA TYR A 205 14.57 -9.09 1.67
C TYR A 205 15.39 -8.87 2.95
N ASP A 206 16.20 -9.85 3.33
CA ASP A 206 16.98 -9.83 4.56
C ASP A 206 18.09 -8.77 4.54
N VAL A 207 18.67 -8.50 3.35
CA VAL A 207 19.72 -7.47 3.19
C VAL A 207 19.16 -6.08 2.93
N SER A 208 17.86 -5.94 2.66
CA SER A 208 17.18 -4.67 2.49
C SER A 208 16.70 -4.11 3.84
N TRP A 209 16.24 -2.85 3.84
CA TRP A 209 15.64 -2.24 5.03
C TRP A 209 14.45 -3.05 5.59
N LYS A 210 13.81 -3.88 4.75
CA LYS A 210 12.65 -4.69 5.14
C LYS A 210 12.99 -5.82 6.10
N GLY A 211 14.19 -6.40 6.00
CA GLY A 211 14.69 -7.41 6.91
C GLY A 211 15.14 -6.87 8.28
N SER A 212 15.40 -5.55 8.38
CA SER A 212 15.76 -4.91 9.65
C SER A 212 14.50 -4.56 10.45
N ALA A 213 14.37 -5.13 11.67
CA ALA A 213 13.24 -4.84 12.55
C ALA A 213 13.16 -3.35 12.93
N ASP A 214 14.31 -2.69 13.14
CA ASP A 214 14.37 -1.26 13.47
C ASP A 214 13.88 -0.36 12.32
N ARG A 215 14.07 -0.81 11.08
CA ARG A 215 13.72 -0.04 9.88
C ARG A 215 12.34 -0.36 9.33
N SER A 216 11.90 -1.60 9.47
CA SER A 216 10.62 -2.05 8.94
C SER A 216 9.52 -2.19 10.00
N GLY A 217 9.90 -2.36 11.26
CA GLY A 217 9.04 -2.78 12.35
C GLY A 217 8.85 -4.30 12.42
N GLY A 218 9.63 -5.09 11.65
CA GLY A 218 9.54 -6.56 11.61
C GLY A 218 8.27 -7.08 10.93
N ILE A 219 8.03 -8.38 11.03
CA ILE A 219 6.93 -9.07 10.33
C ILE A 219 5.57 -8.54 10.76
N ALA A 220 5.34 -8.36 12.06
CA ALA A 220 4.06 -7.87 12.58
C ALA A 220 3.67 -6.51 11.97
N THR A 221 4.62 -5.59 11.88
CA THR A 221 4.38 -4.23 11.38
C THR A 221 4.43 -4.15 9.86
N ASN A 222 5.47 -4.70 9.22
CA ASN A 222 5.65 -4.55 7.78
C ASN A 222 4.66 -5.38 6.96
N ILE A 223 4.30 -6.57 7.45
CA ILE A 223 3.48 -7.57 6.75
C ILE A 223 2.12 -7.71 7.42
N GLY A 224 2.09 -7.86 8.75
CA GLY A 224 0.89 -8.15 9.52
C GLY A 224 -0.09 -7.00 9.63
N ILE A 225 0.38 -5.76 9.61
CA ILE A 225 -0.44 -4.59 9.92
C ILE A 225 -1.71 -4.47 9.06
N HIS A 226 -1.68 -4.87 7.80
CA HIS A 226 -2.86 -4.88 6.93
C HIS A 226 -3.99 -5.76 7.48
N PHE A 227 -3.61 -6.92 8.02
CA PHE A 227 -4.56 -7.89 8.53
C PHE A 227 -4.99 -7.55 9.94
N PHE A 228 -4.08 -7.03 10.76
CA PHE A 228 -4.44 -6.52 12.09
C PHE A 228 -5.42 -5.35 11.97
N ASP A 229 -5.19 -4.43 11.04
CA ASP A 229 -6.13 -3.36 10.74
C ASP A 229 -7.49 -3.89 10.28
N LEU A 230 -7.49 -4.86 9.35
CA LEU A 230 -8.71 -5.50 8.87
C LEU A 230 -9.48 -6.20 9.99
N LEU A 231 -8.80 -6.98 10.84
CA LEU A 231 -9.42 -7.69 11.96
C LEU A 231 -10.04 -6.73 12.97
N LEU A 232 -9.31 -5.67 13.35
CA LEU A 232 -9.82 -4.63 14.24
C LEU A 232 -11.03 -3.91 13.63
N TRP A 233 -10.98 -3.61 12.34
CA TRP A 233 -12.08 -2.96 11.64
C TRP A 233 -13.32 -3.85 11.53
N LEU A 234 -13.16 -5.16 11.35
CA LEU A 234 -14.27 -6.12 11.26
C LEU A 234 -14.87 -6.47 12.63
N PHE A 235 -14.04 -6.72 13.64
CA PHE A 235 -14.44 -7.38 14.88
C PHE A 235 -14.29 -6.53 16.16
N GLY A 236 -13.87 -5.28 16.03
CA GLY A 236 -13.69 -4.38 17.17
C GLY A 236 -12.31 -4.49 17.84
N PRO A 237 -12.13 -3.79 18.98
CA PRO A 237 -10.85 -3.69 19.66
C PRO A 237 -10.35 -5.04 20.20
N VAL A 238 -9.03 -5.13 20.41
CA VAL A 238 -8.36 -6.24 21.08
C VAL A 238 -8.60 -6.17 22.59
N THR A 239 -8.97 -7.30 23.18
CA THR A 239 -9.10 -7.49 24.63
C THR A 239 -7.97 -8.31 25.22
N ASP A 240 -7.37 -9.24 24.45
CA ASP A 240 -6.19 -10.02 24.84
C ASP A 240 -5.38 -10.45 23.61
N SER A 241 -4.08 -10.68 23.76
CA SER A 241 -3.20 -11.14 22.69
C SER A 241 -2.08 -12.03 23.22
N GLU A 242 -1.77 -13.09 22.47
CA GLU A 242 -0.65 -14.01 22.73
C GLU A 242 0.20 -14.16 21.49
N VAL A 243 1.52 -14.33 21.70
CA VAL A 243 2.47 -14.70 20.64
C VAL A 243 3.00 -16.09 20.95
N HIS A 244 2.79 -17.02 20.03
CA HIS A 244 3.17 -18.43 20.17
C HIS A 244 4.46 -18.77 19.40
N LEU A 245 4.76 -18.00 18.37
CA LEU A 245 5.97 -18.10 17.57
C LEU A 245 6.45 -16.69 17.19
N SER A 246 7.74 -16.45 17.31
CA SER A 246 8.39 -15.24 16.82
C SER A 246 9.85 -15.56 16.46
N ASP A 247 10.14 -15.68 15.17
CA ASP A 247 11.48 -15.79 14.61
C ASP A 247 11.71 -14.77 13.48
N SER A 248 12.84 -14.85 12.82
CA SER A 248 13.21 -13.88 11.77
C SER A 248 12.30 -13.90 10.55
N GLY A 249 11.64 -15.03 10.27
CA GLY A 249 10.81 -15.25 9.09
C GLY A 249 9.33 -15.47 9.39
N ARG A 250 8.97 -15.78 10.66
CA ARG A 250 7.63 -16.23 11.02
C ARG A 250 7.16 -15.61 12.33
N MET A 251 5.90 -15.33 12.41
CA MET A 251 5.19 -14.97 13.65
C MET A 251 3.82 -15.61 13.66
N ALA A 252 3.39 -16.08 14.82
CA ALA A 252 2.06 -16.63 15.00
C ALA A 252 1.56 -16.39 16.42
N GLY A 253 0.25 -16.37 16.57
CA GLY A 253 -0.36 -16.16 17.87
C GLY A 253 -1.86 -16.19 17.83
N HIS A 254 -2.41 -15.59 18.86
CA HIS A 254 -3.82 -15.53 19.13
C HIS A 254 -4.23 -14.10 19.49
N LEU A 255 -5.44 -13.70 19.08
CA LEU A 255 -6.08 -12.44 19.48
C LEU A 255 -7.48 -12.72 19.97
N GLU A 256 -7.83 -12.14 21.10
CA GLU A 256 -9.21 -11.95 21.53
C GLU A 256 -9.64 -10.54 21.12
N LEU A 257 -10.63 -10.47 20.25
CA LEU A 257 -11.28 -9.23 19.85
C LEU A 257 -12.69 -9.15 20.48
N GLU A 258 -13.28 -7.98 20.52
CA GLU A 258 -14.64 -7.80 21.06
C GLU A 258 -15.61 -8.83 20.48
N ARG A 259 -15.57 -9.09 19.16
CA ARG A 259 -16.50 -9.98 18.46
C ARG A 259 -15.87 -11.21 17.82
N ALA A 260 -14.59 -11.50 18.07
CA ALA A 260 -13.93 -12.67 17.49
C ALA A 260 -12.79 -13.21 18.33
N THR A 261 -12.55 -14.51 18.18
CA THR A 261 -11.34 -15.20 18.60
C THR A 261 -10.53 -15.52 17.34
N VAL A 262 -9.28 -15.06 17.25
CA VAL A 262 -8.46 -15.14 16.03
C VAL A 262 -7.18 -15.92 16.27
N ARG A 263 -6.93 -16.94 15.48
CA ARG A 263 -5.60 -17.59 15.36
C ARG A 263 -4.94 -17.05 14.11
N TRP A 264 -3.72 -16.56 14.23
CA TRP A 264 -3.03 -15.94 13.11
C TRP A 264 -1.63 -16.50 12.91
N PHE A 265 -1.21 -16.60 11.64
CA PHE A 265 0.12 -17.02 11.20
C PHE A 265 0.61 -16.12 10.06
N LEU A 266 1.79 -15.55 10.23
CA LEU A 266 2.46 -14.69 9.25
C LEU A 266 3.82 -15.29 8.93
N SER A 267 4.17 -15.39 7.64
CA SER A 267 5.47 -15.91 7.22
C SER A 267 6.03 -15.21 5.97
N THR A 268 7.35 -15.07 5.95
CA THR A 268 8.14 -14.74 4.76
C THR A 268 8.88 -15.96 4.20
N ASP A 269 8.79 -17.10 4.89
CA ASP A 269 9.45 -18.34 4.48
C ASP A 269 8.68 -19.00 3.32
N ARG A 270 9.44 -19.37 2.31
CA ARG A 270 8.94 -20.11 1.15
C ARG A 270 8.45 -21.51 1.52
N GLY A 271 9.04 -22.12 2.55
CA GLY A 271 8.69 -23.47 3.02
C GLY A 271 7.28 -23.55 3.60
N ASP A 272 6.71 -22.43 4.04
CA ASP A 272 5.36 -22.37 4.62
C ASP A 272 4.24 -22.20 3.56
N LEU A 273 4.58 -22.11 2.27
CA LEU A 273 3.58 -22.09 1.20
C LEU A 273 2.89 -23.46 1.09
N PRO A 274 1.56 -23.54 0.98
CA PRO A 274 0.81 -24.79 0.86
C PRO A 274 0.95 -25.44 -0.55
N PHE A 275 1.79 -24.90 -1.39
CA PHE A 275 2.08 -25.37 -2.76
C PHE A 275 3.56 -25.18 -3.08
N ALA A 276 4.07 -26.01 -3.98
CA ALA A 276 5.44 -25.88 -4.50
C ALA A 276 5.55 -24.62 -5.37
N PRO A 277 6.36 -23.61 -4.98
CA PRO A 277 6.50 -22.40 -5.77
C PRO A 277 7.26 -22.67 -7.08
N GLN A 278 6.70 -22.21 -8.19
CA GLN A 278 7.27 -22.26 -9.53
C GLN A 278 7.94 -20.92 -9.89
N PRO A 279 8.99 -20.91 -10.73
CA PRO A 279 9.53 -19.67 -11.28
C PRO A 279 8.42 -18.88 -12.01
N GLY A 280 8.23 -17.59 -11.64
CA GLY A 280 7.15 -16.76 -12.19
C GLY A 280 5.74 -17.07 -11.67
N GLY A 281 5.57 -18.08 -10.81
CA GLY A 281 4.29 -18.45 -10.21
C GLY A 281 3.94 -17.66 -8.96
N LYS A 282 2.90 -18.10 -8.26
CA LYS A 282 2.45 -17.49 -7.01
C LYS A 282 3.53 -17.62 -5.92
N THR A 283 3.84 -16.51 -5.28
CA THR A 283 4.79 -16.41 -4.14
C THR A 283 4.09 -16.03 -2.84
N THR A 284 2.77 -15.92 -2.88
CA THR A 284 1.96 -15.45 -1.75
C THR A 284 0.75 -16.35 -1.59
N TYR A 285 0.50 -16.76 -0.36
CA TYR A 285 -0.73 -17.43 0.07
C TYR A 285 -1.40 -16.58 1.13
N ARG A 286 -2.69 -16.34 0.95
CA ARG A 286 -3.53 -15.54 1.84
C ARG A 286 -4.83 -16.31 2.06
N SER A 287 -5.17 -16.53 3.31
CA SER A 287 -6.40 -17.21 3.71
C SER A 287 -6.94 -16.56 4.97
N ILE A 288 -8.21 -16.23 4.97
CA ILE A 288 -8.97 -15.84 6.15
C ILE A 288 -10.22 -16.71 6.16
N THR A 289 -10.37 -17.55 7.18
CA THR A 289 -11.62 -18.29 7.41
C THR A 289 -12.36 -17.69 8.59
N ILE A 290 -13.68 -17.56 8.48
CA ILE A 290 -14.57 -17.09 9.54
C ILE A 290 -15.62 -18.16 9.74
N ASP A 291 -15.70 -18.72 10.93
CA ASP A 291 -16.61 -19.82 11.31
C ASP A 291 -16.51 -21.04 10.36
N GLY A 292 -15.31 -21.28 9.86
CA GLY A 292 -15.00 -22.37 8.92
C GLY A 292 -15.21 -22.04 7.43
N GLU A 293 -15.76 -20.87 7.10
CA GLU A 293 -15.95 -20.44 5.72
C GLU A 293 -14.78 -19.55 5.26
N GLU A 294 -14.20 -19.85 4.08
CA GLU A 294 -13.13 -19.04 3.46
C GLU A 294 -13.69 -17.70 2.95
N VAL A 295 -13.02 -16.62 3.31
CA VAL A 295 -13.31 -15.28 2.80
C VAL A 295 -12.52 -15.04 1.51
N GLU A 296 -13.21 -15.02 0.38
CA GLU A 296 -12.57 -14.74 -0.91
C GLU A 296 -12.43 -13.24 -1.13
N PHE A 297 -11.18 -12.77 -1.23
CA PHE A 297 -10.84 -11.37 -1.55
C PHE A 297 -9.53 -11.26 -2.34
N THR A 298 -9.21 -12.29 -3.13
CA THR A 298 -7.99 -12.34 -3.96
C THR A 298 -8.07 -11.37 -5.14
N GLU A 299 -9.27 -11.16 -5.68
CA GLU A 299 -9.55 -10.21 -6.76
C GLU A 299 -10.06 -8.88 -6.20
N GLY A 300 -10.09 -7.84 -7.03
CA GLY A 300 -10.65 -6.53 -6.63
C GLY A 300 -9.64 -5.55 -6.05
N PHE A 301 -8.33 -5.85 -6.10
CA PHE A 301 -7.27 -4.93 -5.67
C PHE A 301 -6.94 -3.83 -6.69
N THR A 302 -7.57 -3.88 -7.86
CA THR A 302 -7.40 -2.86 -8.90
C THR A 302 -8.03 -1.56 -8.40
N ASP A 303 -7.31 -0.46 -8.56
CA ASP A 303 -7.78 0.90 -8.27
C ASP A 303 -8.11 1.24 -6.79
N LEU A 304 -7.81 0.35 -5.83
CA LEU A 304 -8.03 0.67 -4.42
C LEU A 304 -7.21 1.90 -3.95
N HIS A 305 -6.03 2.12 -4.52
CA HIS A 305 -5.26 3.34 -4.23
C HIS A 305 -5.95 4.58 -4.80
N THR A 306 -6.48 4.51 -6.01
CA THR A 306 -7.27 5.60 -6.60
C THR A 306 -8.47 5.94 -5.72
N GLN A 307 -9.21 4.95 -5.21
CA GLN A 307 -10.30 5.16 -4.26
C GLN A 307 -9.86 5.82 -2.95
N VAL A 308 -8.67 5.46 -2.42
CA VAL A 308 -8.10 6.16 -1.25
C VAL A 308 -7.88 7.64 -1.57
N TYR A 309 -7.31 7.96 -2.74
CA TYR A 309 -7.06 9.33 -3.15
C TYR A 309 -8.36 10.11 -3.38
N GLU A 310 -9.33 9.53 -4.04
CA GLU A 310 -10.67 10.14 -4.22
C GLU A 310 -11.30 10.51 -2.88
N ARG A 311 -11.26 9.60 -1.89
CA ARG A 311 -11.76 9.87 -0.53
C ARG A 311 -10.96 10.96 0.17
N VAL A 312 -9.63 10.96 0.07
CA VAL A 312 -8.78 12.01 0.66
C VAL A 312 -9.14 13.37 0.06
N LEU A 313 -9.30 13.45 -1.26
CA LEU A 313 -9.67 14.67 -1.96
C LEU A 313 -11.10 15.15 -1.62
N ALA A 314 -11.98 14.23 -1.25
CA ALA A 314 -13.32 14.52 -0.73
C ALA A 314 -13.33 14.90 0.77
N GLY A 315 -12.19 14.84 1.47
CA GLY A 315 -12.09 15.08 2.92
C GLY A 315 -12.48 13.89 3.79
N GLU A 316 -12.62 12.69 3.20
CA GLU A 316 -13.07 11.45 3.85
C GLU A 316 -11.94 10.41 4.00
N GLY A 317 -10.68 10.82 3.87
CA GLY A 317 -9.52 9.92 4.00
C GLY A 317 -9.36 9.35 5.40
N PHE A 318 -8.76 8.16 5.51
CA PHE A 318 -8.40 7.56 6.79
C PHE A 318 -7.26 8.35 7.44
N GLY A 319 -7.44 8.73 8.71
CA GLY A 319 -6.49 9.54 9.45
C GLY A 319 -5.65 8.79 10.47
N ILE A 320 -4.94 9.54 11.31
CA ILE A 320 -4.12 9.00 12.41
C ILE A 320 -4.97 8.14 13.37
N ALA A 321 -6.18 8.58 13.69
CA ALA A 321 -7.09 7.85 14.58
C ALA A 321 -7.47 6.47 14.03
N ASP A 322 -7.63 6.34 12.71
CA ASP A 322 -7.92 5.07 12.05
C ASP A 322 -6.73 4.11 12.09
N ALA A 323 -5.51 4.62 11.94
CA ALA A 323 -4.29 3.82 11.92
C ALA A 323 -3.82 3.39 13.32
N ARG A 324 -4.12 4.18 14.36
CA ARG A 324 -3.61 4.00 15.74
C ARG A 324 -3.82 2.58 16.27
N PRO A 325 -5.02 1.99 16.24
CA PRO A 325 -5.24 0.67 16.85
C PRO A 325 -4.37 -0.44 16.24
N SER A 326 -4.19 -0.43 14.93
CA SER A 326 -3.36 -1.44 14.24
C SER A 326 -1.86 -1.24 14.49
N ILE A 327 -1.41 0.00 14.65
CA ILE A 327 -0.01 0.33 14.98
C ILE A 327 0.30 -0.09 16.42
N GLU A 328 -0.58 0.22 17.36
CA GLU A 328 -0.44 -0.18 18.77
C GLU A 328 -0.44 -1.70 18.92
N LEU A 329 -1.36 -2.41 18.24
CA LEU A 329 -1.39 -3.87 18.25
C LEU A 329 -0.12 -4.48 17.65
N ALA A 330 0.31 -4.00 16.47
CA ALA A 330 1.53 -4.50 15.84
C ALA A 330 2.77 -4.23 16.72
N TYR A 331 2.81 -3.11 17.42
CA TYR A 331 3.86 -2.80 18.40
C TYR A 331 3.83 -3.77 19.59
N GLN A 332 2.68 -4.02 20.18
CA GLN A 332 2.50 -4.96 21.28
C GLN A 332 2.95 -6.38 20.89
N ILE A 333 2.47 -6.88 19.74
CA ILE A 333 2.83 -8.20 19.20
C ILE A 333 4.36 -8.31 18.99
N ARG A 334 4.98 -7.28 18.43
CA ARG A 334 6.42 -7.26 18.14
C ARG A 334 7.29 -7.38 19.40
N HIS A 335 6.81 -6.88 20.54
CA HIS A 335 7.54 -6.86 21.81
C HIS A 335 7.02 -7.89 22.82
N ALA A 336 6.00 -8.66 22.46
CA ALA A 336 5.45 -9.69 23.32
C ALA A 336 6.45 -10.85 23.50
N LYS A 337 6.42 -11.44 24.69
CA LYS A 337 7.15 -12.69 24.94
C LYS A 337 6.39 -13.85 24.28
N VAL A 338 7.14 -14.76 23.69
CA VAL A 338 6.57 -16.03 23.20
C VAL A 338 6.12 -16.87 24.38
N THR A 339 4.87 -17.34 24.33
CA THR A 339 4.25 -18.17 25.37
C THR A 339 3.70 -19.46 24.78
N ALA A 340 3.52 -20.49 25.63
CA ALA A 340 2.76 -21.67 25.24
C ALA A 340 1.30 -21.27 24.98
N PRO A 341 0.66 -21.84 23.93
CA PRO A 341 -0.75 -21.54 23.63
C PRO A 341 -1.67 -21.95 24.79
N ARG A 342 -2.56 -21.02 25.20
CA ARG A 342 -3.64 -21.33 26.15
C ARG A 342 -4.85 -22.00 25.48
N ILE A 343 -4.96 -21.86 24.17
CA ILE A 343 -5.97 -22.48 23.32
C ILE A 343 -5.28 -23.24 22.17
N SER A 344 -6.03 -23.98 21.36
CA SER A 344 -5.50 -24.63 20.16
C SER A 344 -4.73 -23.64 19.29
N PRO A 345 -3.44 -23.88 19.00
CA PRO A 345 -2.64 -22.98 18.19
C PRO A 345 -3.14 -22.91 16.74
N HIS A 346 -2.53 -22.02 15.95
CA HIS A 346 -2.78 -22.00 14.51
C HIS A 346 -2.36 -23.34 13.87
N PRO A 347 -3.12 -23.89 12.89
CA PRO A 347 -2.85 -25.21 12.29
C PRO A 347 -1.42 -25.39 11.74
N LEU A 348 -0.76 -24.31 11.30
CA LEU A 348 0.63 -24.37 10.83
C LEU A 348 1.66 -24.39 11.97
N LEU A 349 1.23 -24.41 13.22
CA LEU A 349 2.10 -24.64 14.41
C LEU A 349 1.91 -26.02 15.05
N ALA A 350 0.93 -26.79 14.54
CA ALA A 350 0.57 -28.12 15.06
C ALA A 350 1.52 -29.20 14.51
#